data_c84d4fc192e63929253702a75a68e6ca
#
_entry.id   c84d4fc192e63929253702a75a68e6ca
#
_cell.length_a   1.000
_cell.length_b   1.000
_cell.length_c   1.000
_cell.angle_alpha   90.00
_cell.angle_beta   90.00
_cell.angle_gamma   90.00
#
_symmetry.space_group_name_H-M   'P 1'
#
loop_
_entity.id
_entity.type
_entity.pdbx_description
1 polymer ?
#
loop_
_entity_poly.entity_id
_entity_poly.type
_entity_poly.pdbx_seq_one_letter_code
_entity_poly.pdbx_strand_id
1 'polypeptide(L)'
;MPRLVLVHGSVVGGHWTWAGQRPLAERFQLVVVERPGFPPHPPADRVDFEPDAQVVADLLVPGDHLVGHSYGGVISLLAAAVRPTLLGSLTVIEPPATRVAARDPAVDAFAAEGAALYTSGATSDAEAFLRRFLAAVGSEFDPPTPLPPELAQGARALAVERGPWEAEIPLAALAAAPFPKLVVSGRHSAAFDAICDVLERELPAERAVLPGYGHVVQRHPAFNDVLANFVERAESRPPTREARSESPSDKL
;
A
#
# COMPACT_ATOMS: atom_id res chain seq x y z
N MET A 1 11.48 -15.04 -13.73
CA MET A 1 11.19 -13.60 -13.70
C MET A 1 10.52 -13.33 -12.37
N PRO A 2 11.09 -12.46 -11.51
CA PRO A 2 10.51 -12.15 -10.21
C PRO A 2 9.11 -11.53 -10.37
N ARG A 3 8.21 -11.77 -9.39
CA ARG A 3 6.85 -11.25 -9.42
C ARG A 3 6.74 -9.98 -8.57
N LEU A 4 6.12 -8.93 -9.12
CA LEU A 4 5.70 -7.74 -8.40
C LEU A 4 4.19 -7.81 -8.17
N VAL A 5 3.77 -7.96 -6.91
CA VAL A 5 2.36 -7.93 -6.51
C VAL A 5 2.02 -6.50 -6.10
N LEU A 6 1.18 -5.82 -6.89
CA LEU A 6 0.90 -4.39 -6.79
C LEU A 6 -0.49 -4.16 -6.22
N VAL A 7 -0.58 -3.57 -5.02
CA VAL A 7 -1.83 -3.33 -4.29
C VAL A 7 -2.16 -1.84 -4.30
N HIS A 8 -3.29 -1.48 -4.92
CA HIS A 8 -3.72 -0.09 -5.05
C HIS A 8 -4.34 0.47 -3.78
N GLY A 9 -4.38 1.80 -3.70
CA GLY A 9 -5.04 2.54 -2.63
C GLY A 9 -6.55 2.70 -2.84
N SER A 10 -7.09 3.75 -2.26
CA SER A 10 -8.48 4.17 -2.44
C SER A 10 -8.71 4.88 -3.79
N VAL A 11 -9.96 5.19 -4.12
CA VAL A 11 -10.43 6.02 -5.24
C VAL A 11 -10.40 5.33 -6.60
N VAL A 12 -9.28 4.74 -7.03
CA VAL A 12 -9.14 4.10 -8.34
C VAL A 12 -8.57 2.70 -8.22
N GLY A 13 -8.97 1.79 -9.12
CA GLY A 13 -8.46 0.42 -9.16
C GLY A 13 -6.98 0.32 -9.54
N GLY A 14 -6.48 -0.91 -9.48
CA GLY A 14 -5.06 -1.20 -9.72
C GLY A 14 -4.61 -0.85 -11.12
N HIS A 15 -5.45 -1.09 -12.11
CA HIS A 15 -5.18 -0.74 -13.50
C HIS A 15 -4.79 0.75 -13.70
N TRP A 16 -5.46 1.66 -12.99
CA TRP A 16 -5.19 3.09 -13.03
C TRP A 16 -4.03 3.49 -12.15
N THR A 17 -3.98 2.96 -10.93
CA THR A 17 -2.92 3.27 -9.96
C THR A 17 -1.54 2.92 -10.51
N TRP A 18 -1.42 1.75 -11.14
CA TRP A 18 -0.16 1.17 -11.59
C TRP A 18 0.11 1.31 -13.10
N ALA A 19 -0.63 2.20 -13.77
CA ALA A 19 -0.41 2.44 -15.21
C ALA A 19 1.03 2.86 -15.56
N GLY A 20 1.67 3.65 -14.68
CA GLY A 20 3.07 4.08 -14.82
C GLY A 20 4.10 2.96 -14.62
N GLN A 21 3.71 1.84 -14.02
CA GLN A 21 4.59 0.70 -13.77
C GLN A 21 4.56 -0.35 -14.88
N ARG A 22 3.73 -0.21 -15.91
CA ARG A 22 3.68 -1.13 -17.07
C ARG A 22 5.04 -1.38 -17.72
N PRO A 23 5.95 -0.42 -17.87
CA PRO A 23 7.29 -0.69 -18.42
C PRO A 23 8.10 -1.70 -17.60
N LEU A 24 7.82 -1.87 -16.31
CA LEU A 24 8.49 -2.87 -15.48
C LEU A 24 8.16 -4.31 -15.91
N ALA A 25 7.13 -4.53 -16.75
CA ALA A 25 6.81 -5.85 -17.30
C ALA A 25 7.91 -6.44 -18.19
N GLU A 26 8.87 -5.64 -18.65
CA GLU A 26 10.06 -6.12 -19.36
C GLU A 26 11.04 -6.87 -18.43
N ARG A 27 10.99 -6.59 -17.10
CA ARG A 27 11.91 -7.13 -16.09
C ARG A 27 11.23 -8.04 -15.07
N PHE A 28 9.94 -7.83 -14.82
CA PHE A 28 9.16 -8.46 -13.75
C PHE A 28 7.81 -8.95 -14.26
N GLN A 29 7.29 -10.01 -13.64
CA GLN A 29 5.89 -10.40 -13.82
C GLN A 29 5.03 -9.49 -12.94
N LEU A 30 4.23 -8.62 -13.55
CA LEU A 30 3.32 -7.73 -12.81
C LEU A 30 2.03 -8.47 -12.47
N VAL A 31 1.69 -8.52 -11.19
CA VAL A 31 0.42 -9.01 -10.67
C VAL A 31 -0.31 -7.82 -10.05
N VAL A 32 -1.17 -7.19 -10.81
CA VAL A 32 -1.98 -6.06 -10.33
C VAL A 32 -3.21 -6.62 -9.61
N VAL A 33 -3.29 -6.35 -8.31
CA VAL A 33 -4.45 -6.74 -7.50
C VAL A 33 -5.56 -5.72 -7.72
N GLU A 34 -6.73 -6.19 -8.15
CA GLU A 34 -7.96 -5.40 -8.12
C GLU A 34 -8.71 -5.76 -6.84
N ARG A 35 -8.87 -4.79 -5.95
CA ARG A 35 -9.51 -4.99 -4.64
C ARG A 35 -11.02 -5.14 -4.76
N PRO A 36 -11.68 -5.88 -3.85
CA PRO A 36 -13.14 -5.93 -3.78
C PRO A 36 -13.77 -4.53 -3.77
N GLY A 37 -14.88 -4.36 -4.49
CA GLY A 37 -15.56 -3.07 -4.63
C GLY A 37 -15.04 -2.17 -5.76
N PHE A 38 -13.85 -2.47 -6.31
CA PHE A 38 -13.27 -1.75 -7.46
C PHE A 38 -13.43 -2.56 -8.76
N PRO A 39 -13.57 -1.90 -9.93
CA PRO A 39 -13.65 -2.62 -11.20
C PRO A 39 -12.44 -3.55 -11.41
N PRO A 40 -12.64 -4.76 -11.96
CA PRO A 40 -13.87 -5.33 -12.54
C PRO A 40 -14.83 -5.99 -11.54
N HIS A 41 -14.52 -5.95 -10.23
CA HIS A 41 -15.42 -6.47 -9.21
C HIS A 41 -16.70 -5.62 -9.12
N PRO A 42 -17.84 -6.21 -8.70
CA PRO A 42 -19.04 -5.44 -8.43
C PRO A 42 -18.82 -4.45 -7.28
N PRO A 43 -19.65 -3.39 -7.17
CA PRO A 43 -19.69 -2.55 -6.00
C PRO A 43 -19.88 -3.37 -4.72
N ALA A 44 -19.20 -2.97 -3.63
CA ALA A 44 -19.31 -3.60 -2.32
C ALA A 44 -20.02 -2.66 -1.34
N ASP A 45 -20.74 -3.23 -0.37
CA ASP A 45 -21.38 -2.49 0.71
C ASP A 45 -20.39 -2.11 1.84
N ARG A 46 -19.23 -2.76 1.85
CA ARG A 46 -18.12 -2.52 2.77
C ARG A 46 -16.80 -2.87 2.10
N VAL A 47 -15.81 -2.04 2.30
CA VAL A 47 -14.40 -2.27 1.95
C VAL A 47 -13.57 -2.20 3.23
N ASP A 48 -12.73 -3.20 3.47
CA ASP A 48 -12.00 -3.33 4.75
C ASP A 48 -10.58 -3.87 4.51
N PHE A 49 -9.60 -3.23 5.14
CA PHE A 49 -8.18 -3.58 4.97
C PHE A 49 -7.82 -4.98 5.51
N GLU A 50 -8.53 -5.51 6.52
CA GLU A 50 -8.22 -6.84 7.07
C GLU A 50 -8.62 -7.98 6.11
N PRO A 51 -9.87 -8.06 5.60
CA PRO A 51 -10.22 -9.02 4.56
C PRO A 51 -9.39 -8.85 3.28
N ASP A 52 -9.13 -7.61 2.85
CA ASP A 52 -8.31 -7.34 1.67
C ASP A 52 -6.87 -7.84 1.87
N ALA A 53 -6.31 -7.68 3.08
CA ALA A 53 -4.99 -8.20 3.41
C ALA A 53 -4.94 -9.73 3.38
N GLN A 54 -6.01 -10.41 3.79
CA GLN A 54 -6.10 -11.87 3.68
C GLN A 54 -6.14 -12.31 2.22
N VAL A 55 -6.92 -11.63 1.37
CA VAL A 55 -6.97 -11.90 -0.08
C VAL A 55 -5.57 -11.75 -0.70
N VAL A 56 -4.86 -10.67 -0.36
CA VAL A 56 -3.48 -10.46 -0.83
C VAL A 56 -2.56 -11.55 -0.32
N ALA A 57 -2.62 -11.89 0.98
CA ALA A 57 -1.79 -12.93 1.59
C ALA A 57 -1.99 -14.31 0.95
N ASP A 58 -3.22 -14.65 0.56
CA ASP A 58 -3.54 -15.93 -0.10
C ASP A 58 -3.11 -15.98 -1.57
N LEU A 59 -2.89 -14.81 -2.20
CA LEU A 59 -2.36 -14.69 -3.56
C LEU A 59 -0.82 -14.86 -3.61
N LEU A 60 -0.13 -14.61 -2.50
CA LEU A 60 1.33 -14.63 -2.45
C LEU A 60 1.91 -16.03 -2.68
N VAL A 61 3.02 -16.07 -3.42
CA VAL A 61 3.85 -17.26 -3.60
C VAL A 61 5.29 -16.96 -3.19
N PRO A 62 6.13 -18.00 -2.92
CA PRO A 62 7.52 -17.80 -2.51
C PRO A 62 8.32 -16.91 -3.46
N GLY A 63 8.97 -15.89 -2.93
CA GLY A 63 9.80 -14.92 -3.66
C GLY A 63 9.04 -13.69 -4.18
N ASP A 64 7.76 -13.53 -3.87
CA ASP A 64 7.00 -12.35 -4.32
C ASP A 64 7.51 -11.05 -3.70
N HIS A 65 7.54 -9.99 -4.50
CA HIS A 65 7.81 -8.62 -4.07
C HIS A 65 6.49 -7.87 -3.96
N LEU A 66 6.07 -7.59 -2.73
CA LEU A 66 4.80 -6.92 -2.45
C LEU A 66 4.97 -5.40 -2.44
N VAL A 67 4.14 -4.70 -3.18
CA VAL A 67 4.17 -3.23 -3.31
C VAL A 67 2.79 -2.67 -3.05
N GLY A 68 2.65 -1.80 -2.04
CA GLY A 68 1.38 -1.17 -1.70
C GLY A 68 1.43 0.34 -1.66
N HIS A 69 0.43 0.99 -2.26
CA HIS A 69 0.26 2.44 -2.24
C HIS A 69 -0.91 2.84 -1.36
N SER A 70 -0.72 3.86 -0.51
CA SER A 70 -1.79 4.44 0.32
C SER A 70 -2.51 3.36 1.15
N TYR A 71 -3.82 3.25 1.06
CA TYR A 71 -4.61 2.19 1.70
C TYR A 71 -4.10 0.78 1.36
N GLY A 72 -3.67 0.56 0.10
CA GLY A 72 -2.99 -0.65 -0.32
C GLY A 72 -1.66 -0.90 0.39
N GLY A 73 -1.00 0.16 0.88
CA GLY A 73 0.18 0.06 1.74
C GLY A 73 -0.15 -0.50 3.13
N VAL A 74 -1.30 -0.10 3.71
CA VAL A 74 -1.82 -0.71 4.97
C VAL A 74 -2.12 -2.19 4.76
N ILE A 75 -2.85 -2.52 3.68
CA ILE A 75 -3.15 -3.90 3.29
C ILE A 75 -1.86 -4.72 3.14
N SER A 76 -0.85 -4.16 2.47
CA SER A 76 0.43 -4.84 2.22
C SER A 76 1.24 -5.08 3.49
N LEU A 77 1.22 -4.14 4.44
CA LEU A 77 1.84 -4.33 5.77
C LEU A 77 1.19 -5.49 6.53
N LEU A 78 -0.15 -5.55 6.53
CA LEU A 78 -0.89 -6.63 7.18
C LEU A 78 -0.66 -7.99 6.48
N ALA A 79 -0.76 -8.05 5.15
CA ALA A 79 -0.53 -9.26 4.37
C ALA A 79 0.90 -9.81 4.55
N ALA A 80 1.89 -8.92 4.58
CA ALA A 80 3.29 -9.27 4.81
C ALA A 80 3.52 -9.92 6.19
N ALA A 81 2.78 -9.47 7.21
CA ALA A 81 2.86 -10.06 8.54
C ALA A 81 2.17 -11.44 8.62
N VAL A 82 1.15 -11.69 7.79
CA VAL A 82 0.46 -13.01 7.70
C VAL A 82 1.34 -14.05 6.99
N ARG A 83 2.09 -13.66 5.96
CA ARG A 83 2.90 -14.57 5.13
C ARG A 83 4.37 -14.12 5.00
N PRO A 84 5.09 -13.92 6.10
CA PRO A 84 6.43 -13.31 6.06
C PRO A 84 7.47 -14.16 5.30
N THR A 85 7.28 -15.48 5.24
CA THR A 85 8.22 -16.40 4.58
C THR A 85 8.06 -16.47 3.06
N LEU A 86 6.96 -15.89 2.52
CA LEU A 86 6.71 -15.89 1.08
C LEU A 86 7.31 -14.67 0.38
N LEU A 87 7.69 -13.63 1.12
CA LEU A 87 8.12 -12.37 0.51
C LEU A 87 9.63 -12.35 0.22
N GLY A 88 9.96 -11.95 -1.02
CA GLY A 88 11.29 -11.49 -1.42
C GLY A 88 11.58 -10.07 -0.95
N SER A 89 10.55 -9.18 -0.95
CA SER A 89 10.63 -7.83 -0.37
C SER A 89 9.25 -7.21 -0.15
N LEU A 90 9.21 -6.12 0.62
CA LEU A 90 8.04 -5.27 0.82
C LEU A 90 8.38 -3.82 0.49
N THR A 91 7.56 -3.17 -0.35
CA THR A 91 7.60 -1.72 -0.59
C THR A 91 6.27 -1.10 -0.20
N VAL A 92 6.29 -0.06 0.63
CA VAL A 92 5.11 0.72 0.97
C VAL A 92 5.29 2.18 0.59
N ILE A 93 4.26 2.76 -0.03
CA ILE A 93 4.26 4.12 -0.55
C ILE A 93 3.18 4.89 0.20
N GLU A 94 3.59 5.77 1.12
CA GLU A 94 2.72 6.63 1.92
C GLU A 94 1.48 5.91 2.48
N PRO A 95 1.65 4.81 3.26
CA PRO A 95 0.52 4.16 3.89
C PRO A 95 -0.07 5.06 4.98
N PRO A 96 -1.42 5.27 5.04
CA PRO A 96 -2.06 6.05 6.10
C PRO A 96 -2.17 5.26 7.43
N ALA A 97 -1.09 4.62 7.84
CA ALA A 97 -0.99 3.79 9.04
C ALA A 97 -0.81 4.67 10.30
N THR A 98 -1.78 5.53 10.59
CA THR A 98 -1.66 6.61 11.59
C THR A 98 -1.30 6.12 12.99
N ARG A 99 -1.74 4.92 13.39
CA ARG A 99 -1.45 4.37 14.73
C ARG A 99 0.03 4.12 14.99
N VAL A 100 0.85 3.91 13.94
CA VAL A 100 2.28 3.70 14.14
C VAL A 100 3.00 4.97 14.62
N ALA A 101 2.46 6.14 14.26
CA ALA A 101 2.99 7.45 14.65
C ALA A 101 1.98 8.23 15.54
N ALA A 102 1.15 7.54 16.31
CA ALA A 102 0.25 8.16 17.27
C ALA A 102 1.01 9.08 18.24
N ARG A 103 0.45 10.24 18.56
CA ARG A 103 1.03 11.36 19.31
C ARG A 103 1.90 12.32 18.47
N ASP A 104 2.12 12.07 17.18
CA ASP A 104 2.59 13.12 16.31
C ASP A 104 1.42 14.07 16.00
N PRO A 105 1.55 15.38 16.22
CA PRO A 105 0.42 16.30 16.05
C PRO A 105 -0.14 16.37 14.63
N ALA A 106 0.70 16.19 13.61
CA ALA A 106 0.25 16.19 12.22
C ALA A 106 -0.53 14.88 11.90
N VAL A 107 -0.08 13.76 12.45
CA VAL A 107 -0.74 12.45 12.28
C VAL A 107 -2.07 12.42 13.03
N ASP A 108 -2.12 12.92 14.27
CA ASP A 108 -3.34 12.98 15.06
C ASP A 108 -4.38 13.89 14.39
N ALA A 109 -3.96 15.05 13.85
CA ALA A 109 -4.85 15.94 13.11
C ALA A 109 -5.38 15.28 11.83
N PHE A 110 -4.52 14.63 11.04
CA PHE A 110 -4.90 13.90 9.83
C PHE A 110 -5.90 12.77 10.12
N ALA A 111 -5.66 11.97 11.17
CA ALA A 111 -6.56 10.90 11.58
C ALA A 111 -7.93 11.43 12.05
N ALA A 112 -7.94 12.53 12.81
CA ALA A 112 -9.17 13.18 13.28
C ALA A 112 -9.99 13.78 12.13
N GLU A 113 -9.34 14.44 11.16
CA GLU A 113 -9.98 14.97 9.95
C GLU A 113 -10.59 13.84 9.11
N GLY A 114 -9.84 12.75 8.89
CA GLY A 114 -10.34 11.57 8.21
C GLY A 114 -11.57 10.99 8.90
N ALA A 115 -11.49 10.72 10.21
CA ALA A 115 -12.60 10.19 10.98
C ALA A 115 -13.84 11.11 10.93
N ALA A 116 -13.64 12.42 11.04
CA ALA A 116 -14.73 13.41 10.94
C ALA A 116 -15.37 13.38 9.54
N LEU A 117 -14.59 13.24 8.47
CA LEU A 117 -15.09 13.15 7.11
C LEU A 117 -16.03 11.95 6.94
N TYR A 118 -15.64 10.77 7.43
CA TYR A 118 -16.46 9.55 7.34
C TYR A 118 -17.70 9.55 8.24
N THR A 119 -17.69 10.29 9.35
CA THR A 119 -18.83 10.38 10.27
C THR A 119 -19.80 11.51 9.95
N SER A 120 -19.42 12.46 9.08
CA SER A 120 -20.20 13.67 8.77
C SER A 120 -21.47 13.44 7.93
N GLY A 121 -21.81 12.19 7.57
CA GLY A 121 -22.88 11.87 6.62
C GLY A 121 -22.57 12.22 5.16
N ALA A 122 -21.38 12.74 4.88
CA ALA A 122 -20.94 13.07 3.52
C ALA A 122 -20.86 11.86 2.60
N THR A 123 -20.79 10.65 3.17
CA THR A 123 -20.75 9.37 2.43
C THR A 123 -22.03 9.09 1.63
N SER A 124 -23.15 9.77 1.91
CA SER A 124 -24.38 9.63 1.13
C SER A 124 -24.29 10.21 -0.29
N ASP A 125 -23.36 11.16 -0.51
CA ASP A 125 -23.01 11.70 -1.83
C ASP A 125 -21.55 11.33 -2.13
N ALA A 126 -21.35 10.22 -2.84
CA ALA A 126 -20.03 9.68 -3.11
C ALA A 126 -19.14 10.64 -3.94
N GLU A 127 -19.71 11.46 -4.82
CA GLU A 127 -18.94 12.45 -5.59
C GLU A 127 -18.46 13.60 -4.69
N ALA A 128 -19.33 14.18 -3.87
CA ALA A 128 -18.95 15.21 -2.92
C ALA A 128 -17.95 14.68 -1.87
N PHE A 129 -18.13 13.43 -1.43
CA PHE A 129 -17.20 12.75 -0.53
C PHE A 129 -15.83 12.60 -1.15
N LEU A 130 -15.74 12.11 -2.39
CA LEU A 130 -14.49 11.97 -3.13
C LEU A 130 -13.71 13.28 -3.20
N ARG A 131 -14.36 14.39 -3.55
CA ARG A 131 -13.69 15.70 -3.66
C ARG A 131 -13.11 16.15 -2.33
N ARG A 132 -13.84 15.97 -1.22
CA ARG A 132 -13.34 16.27 0.13
C ARG A 132 -12.18 15.38 0.53
N PHE A 133 -12.28 14.09 0.23
CA PHE A 133 -11.21 13.13 0.50
C PHE A 133 -9.93 13.49 -0.25
N LEU A 134 -10.02 13.81 -1.55
CA LEU A 134 -8.86 14.20 -2.36
C LEU A 134 -8.17 15.45 -1.79
N ALA A 135 -8.95 16.44 -1.33
CA ALA A 135 -8.40 17.61 -0.67
C ALA A 135 -7.69 17.26 0.65
N ALA A 136 -8.28 16.38 1.48
CA ALA A 136 -7.71 15.96 2.77
C ALA A 136 -6.38 15.19 2.62
N VAL A 137 -6.22 14.40 1.55
CA VAL A 137 -4.96 13.69 1.28
C VAL A 137 -3.96 14.52 0.46
N GLY A 138 -4.25 15.80 0.18
CA GLY A 138 -3.35 16.67 -0.58
C GLY A 138 -3.20 16.27 -2.05
N SER A 139 -4.25 15.71 -2.67
CA SER A 139 -4.27 15.37 -4.07
C SER A 139 -4.58 16.58 -4.93
N GLU A 140 -3.79 16.80 -5.99
CA GLU A 140 -4.06 17.82 -7.01
C GLU A 140 -5.04 17.34 -8.11
N PHE A 141 -5.49 16.08 -8.01
CA PHE A 141 -6.45 15.54 -8.99
C PHE A 141 -7.82 16.18 -8.82
N ASP A 142 -8.29 16.86 -9.87
CA ASP A 142 -9.65 17.41 -9.97
C ASP A 142 -10.52 16.44 -10.82
N PRO A 143 -11.42 15.68 -10.19
CA PRO A 143 -12.25 14.73 -10.90
C PRO A 143 -13.27 15.45 -11.80
N PRO A 144 -13.52 14.96 -13.04
CA PRO A 144 -14.52 15.54 -13.94
C PRO A 144 -15.94 15.41 -13.39
N THR A 145 -16.83 16.26 -13.87
CA THR A 145 -18.27 16.21 -13.58
C THR A 145 -19.06 15.98 -14.87
N PRO A 146 -19.88 14.94 -15.01
CA PRO A 146 -20.05 13.84 -14.06
C PRO A 146 -18.83 12.91 -13.99
N LEU A 147 -18.71 12.14 -12.91
CA LEU A 147 -17.66 11.15 -12.78
C LEU A 147 -17.80 10.05 -13.84
N PRO A 148 -16.72 9.63 -14.52
CA PRO A 148 -16.72 8.43 -15.34
C PRO A 148 -17.14 7.19 -14.51
N PRO A 149 -17.74 6.15 -15.13
CA PRO A 149 -18.30 5.01 -14.40
C PRO A 149 -17.33 4.33 -13.41
N GLU A 150 -16.08 4.13 -13.81
CA GLU A 150 -15.05 3.50 -12.96
C GLU A 150 -14.71 4.38 -11.75
N LEU A 151 -14.55 5.69 -11.96
CA LEU A 151 -14.28 6.64 -10.88
C LEU A 151 -15.49 6.79 -9.95
N ALA A 152 -16.71 6.77 -10.51
CA ALA A 152 -17.94 6.78 -9.72
C ALA A 152 -18.07 5.51 -8.85
N GLN A 153 -17.64 4.35 -9.35
CA GLN A 153 -17.58 3.13 -8.54
C GLN A 153 -16.52 3.24 -7.45
N GLY A 154 -15.32 3.73 -7.78
CA GLY A 154 -14.27 3.97 -6.80
C GLY A 154 -14.66 4.95 -5.70
N ALA A 155 -15.40 6.02 -6.05
CA ALA A 155 -15.96 6.96 -5.07
C ALA A 155 -16.96 6.28 -4.12
N ARG A 156 -17.79 5.36 -4.62
CA ARG A 156 -18.69 4.56 -3.78
C ARG A 156 -17.92 3.61 -2.88
N ALA A 157 -16.90 2.93 -3.40
CA ALA A 157 -16.03 2.05 -2.62
C ALA A 157 -15.34 2.83 -1.49
N LEU A 158 -14.78 4.01 -1.79
CA LEU A 158 -14.18 4.91 -0.83
C LEU A 158 -15.15 5.29 0.30
N ALA A 159 -16.42 5.60 -0.03
CA ALA A 159 -17.42 6.01 0.96
C ALA A 159 -17.79 4.90 1.97
N VAL A 160 -17.49 3.64 1.66
CA VAL A 160 -17.74 2.46 2.52
C VAL A 160 -16.44 1.79 3.00
N GLU A 161 -15.28 2.40 2.74
CA GLU A 161 -14.00 1.93 3.28
C GLU A 161 -13.95 2.10 4.81
N ARG A 162 -13.47 1.07 5.49
CA ARG A 162 -13.09 1.19 6.91
C ARG A 162 -11.91 2.14 7.03
N GLY A 163 -11.97 3.09 7.97
CA GLY A 163 -10.96 4.11 8.12
C GLY A 163 -9.57 3.53 8.44
N PRO A 164 -8.51 3.91 7.71
CA PRO A 164 -7.17 3.36 7.91
C PRO A 164 -6.56 3.71 9.28
N TRP A 165 -7.09 4.70 9.99
CA TRP A 165 -6.70 5.03 11.38
C TRP A 165 -7.10 3.95 12.38
N GLU A 166 -7.89 2.96 11.99
CA GLU A 166 -8.22 1.80 12.81
C GLU A 166 -7.21 0.66 12.68
N ALA A 167 -6.35 0.70 11.65
CA ALA A 167 -5.42 -0.37 11.37
C ALA A 167 -4.32 -0.49 12.42
N GLU A 168 -4.14 -1.67 12.97
CA GLU A 168 -3.05 -2.01 13.87
C GLU A 168 -1.95 -2.75 13.10
N ILE A 169 -0.84 -2.06 12.85
CA ILE A 169 0.29 -2.63 12.12
C ILE A 169 1.18 -3.42 13.08
N PRO A 170 1.41 -4.72 12.84
CA PRO A 170 2.24 -5.56 13.71
C PRO A 170 3.73 -5.30 13.50
N LEU A 171 4.22 -4.12 13.92
CA LEU A 171 5.58 -3.64 13.67
C LEU A 171 6.65 -4.63 14.13
N ALA A 172 6.49 -5.25 15.31
CA ALA A 172 7.48 -6.19 15.83
C ALA A 172 7.63 -7.43 14.94
N ALA A 173 6.51 -7.98 14.44
CA ALA A 173 6.53 -9.12 13.53
C ALA A 173 7.17 -8.75 12.17
N LEU A 174 6.83 -7.57 11.65
CA LEU A 174 7.41 -7.06 10.41
C LEU A 174 8.91 -6.75 10.55
N ALA A 175 9.34 -6.21 11.68
CA ALA A 175 10.75 -5.93 11.95
C ALA A 175 11.58 -7.23 11.98
N ALA A 176 11.04 -8.28 12.60
CA ALA A 176 11.68 -9.61 12.67
C ALA A 176 11.66 -10.37 11.34
N ALA A 177 10.81 -9.99 10.39
CA ALA A 177 10.69 -10.67 9.11
C ALA A 177 11.94 -10.52 8.25
N PRO A 178 12.41 -11.61 7.56
CA PRO A 178 13.73 -11.66 6.94
C PRO A 178 13.86 -10.87 5.64
N PHE A 179 12.74 -10.48 5.03
CA PHE A 179 12.72 -9.76 3.76
C PHE A 179 13.13 -8.29 3.91
N PRO A 180 13.85 -7.71 2.92
CA PRO A 180 14.12 -6.27 2.88
C PRO A 180 12.85 -5.44 2.69
N LYS A 181 12.86 -4.23 3.21
CA LYS A 181 11.71 -3.32 3.22
C LYS A 181 12.13 -1.96 2.67
N LEU A 182 11.25 -1.35 1.88
CA LEU A 182 11.40 -0.01 1.33
C LEU A 182 10.17 0.84 1.70
N VAL A 183 10.43 2.00 2.27
CA VAL A 183 9.41 3.01 2.55
C VAL A 183 9.61 4.19 1.61
N VAL A 184 8.56 4.57 0.87
CA VAL A 184 8.62 5.65 -0.12
C VAL A 184 7.68 6.78 0.28
N SER A 185 8.15 8.04 0.20
CA SER A 185 7.31 9.22 0.39
C SER A 185 7.62 10.35 -0.60
N GLY A 186 6.65 11.25 -0.76
CA GLY A 186 6.74 12.43 -1.64
C GLY A 186 7.07 13.72 -0.91
N ARG A 187 7.17 13.73 0.41
CA ARG A 187 7.37 14.94 1.23
C ARG A 187 6.36 16.05 0.96
N HIS A 188 5.11 15.68 0.70
CA HIS A 188 4.02 16.63 0.46
C HIS A 188 3.14 16.85 1.69
N SER A 189 3.22 15.98 2.69
CA SER A 189 2.37 15.99 3.89
C SER A 189 3.17 15.60 5.13
N ALA A 190 3.13 16.46 6.16
CA ALA A 190 3.79 16.20 7.43
C ALA A 190 3.30 14.90 8.11
N ALA A 191 2.01 14.56 7.94
CA ALA A 191 1.45 13.34 8.50
C ALA A 191 2.04 12.08 7.83
N PHE A 192 2.05 12.04 6.48
CA PHE A 192 2.65 10.91 5.76
C PHE A 192 4.16 10.81 5.99
N ASP A 193 4.86 11.93 6.10
CA ASP A 193 6.29 11.91 6.41
C ASP A 193 6.55 11.33 7.79
N ALA A 194 5.83 11.76 8.82
CA ALA A 194 5.96 11.23 10.18
C ALA A 194 5.65 9.72 10.25
N ILE A 195 4.60 9.25 9.56
CA ILE A 195 4.28 7.82 9.47
C ILE A 195 5.43 7.06 8.80
N CYS A 196 5.92 7.57 7.67
CA CYS A 196 7.01 6.94 6.93
C CYS A 196 8.33 6.92 7.71
N ASP A 197 8.64 7.98 8.47
CA ASP A 197 9.84 8.05 9.32
C ASP A 197 9.78 7.02 10.46
N VAL A 198 8.59 6.77 11.03
CA VAL A 198 8.40 5.69 12.01
C VAL A 198 8.56 4.32 11.36
N LEU A 199 7.93 4.09 10.19
CA LEU A 199 8.06 2.81 9.49
C LEU A 199 9.51 2.50 9.08
N GLU A 200 10.25 3.50 8.58
CA GLU A 200 11.68 3.36 8.27
C GLU A 200 12.47 2.89 9.49
N ARG A 201 12.28 3.55 10.63
CA ARG A 201 13.00 3.25 11.88
C ARG A 201 12.60 1.91 12.48
N GLU A 202 11.29 1.65 12.62
CA GLU A 202 10.79 0.47 13.32
C GLU A 202 10.92 -0.82 12.48
N LEU A 203 10.93 -0.72 11.15
CA LEU A 203 11.02 -1.88 10.26
C LEU A 203 12.44 -2.12 9.71
N PRO A 204 13.50 -1.49 10.21
CA PRO A 204 14.80 -1.27 9.56
C PRO A 204 14.71 -1.28 8.03
N ALA A 205 13.94 -0.32 7.49
CA ALA A 205 13.65 -0.23 6.07
C ALA A 205 14.59 0.76 5.36
N GLU A 206 14.83 0.55 4.08
CA GLU A 206 15.40 1.58 3.20
C GLU A 206 14.36 2.71 3.02
N ARG A 207 14.82 3.94 2.83
CA ARG A 207 13.96 5.09 2.56
C ARG A 207 14.22 5.66 1.18
N ALA A 208 13.16 5.92 0.42
CA ALA A 208 13.21 6.71 -0.80
C ALA A 208 12.28 7.93 -0.68
N VAL A 209 12.76 9.10 -1.08
CA VAL A 209 12.01 10.35 -1.09
C VAL A 209 11.94 10.87 -2.52
N LEU A 210 10.71 11.00 -3.06
CA LEU A 210 10.44 11.36 -4.45
C LEU A 210 9.43 12.52 -4.49
N PRO A 211 9.87 13.79 -4.31
CA PRO A 211 8.99 14.94 -4.18
C PRO A 211 8.37 15.40 -5.51
N GLY A 212 7.30 16.19 -5.41
CA GLY A 212 6.70 16.88 -6.56
C GLY A 212 5.53 16.17 -7.23
N TYR A 213 5.06 15.05 -6.67
CA TYR A 213 3.91 14.29 -7.21
C TYR A 213 2.78 14.12 -6.18
N GLY A 214 2.77 14.94 -5.12
CA GLY A 214 1.78 14.83 -4.04
C GLY A 214 1.71 13.41 -3.50
N HIS A 215 0.49 12.93 -3.23
CA HIS A 215 0.26 11.57 -2.72
C HIS A 215 0.43 10.46 -3.78
N VAL A 216 0.58 10.77 -5.06
CA VAL A 216 0.73 9.77 -6.14
C VAL A 216 2.21 9.52 -6.49
N VAL A 217 3.03 9.29 -5.49
CA VAL A 217 4.49 9.17 -5.57
C VAL A 217 4.95 8.10 -6.57
N GLN A 218 4.17 7.06 -6.80
CA GLN A 218 4.45 6.02 -7.81
C GLN A 218 4.42 6.54 -9.25
N ARG A 219 3.94 7.77 -9.48
CA ARG A 219 3.97 8.45 -10.79
C ARG A 219 5.25 9.27 -11.01
N HIS A 220 6.09 9.40 -9.98
CA HIS A 220 7.37 10.10 -10.15
C HIS A 220 8.25 9.38 -11.18
N PRO A 221 8.92 10.11 -12.12
CA PRO A 221 9.71 9.49 -13.19
C PRO A 221 10.79 8.52 -12.71
N ALA A 222 11.41 8.77 -11.57
CA ALA A 222 12.44 7.90 -10.98
C ALA A 222 11.87 6.71 -10.21
N PHE A 223 10.55 6.60 -9.99
CA PHE A 223 10.00 5.56 -9.12
C PHE A 223 10.26 4.15 -9.65
N ASN A 224 10.10 3.93 -10.94
CA ASN A 224 10.34 2.61 -11.55
C ASN A 224 11.78 2.15 -11.36
N ASP A 225 12.75 3.05 -11.52
CA ASP A 225 14.16 2.73 -11.32
C ASP A 225 14.47 2.45 -9.83
N VAL A 226 13.90 3.25 -8.92
CA VAL A 226 14.04 3.03 -7.47
C VAL A 226 13.50 1.66 -7.07
N LEU A 227 12.28 1.32 -7.51
CA LEU A 227 11.65 0.04 -7.20
C LEU A 227 12.43 -1.13 -7.81
N ALA A 228 12.78 -1.04 -9.09
CA ALA A 228 13.48 -2.11 -9.78
C ALA A 228 14.87 -2.37 -9.16
N ASN A 229 15.64 -1.33 -8.86
CA ASN A 229 16.94 -1.47 -8.21
C ASN A 229 16.83 -2.07 -6.80
N PHE A 230 15.79 -1.71 -6.05
CA PHE A 230 15.53 -2.29 -4.73
C PHE A 230 15.21 -3.80 -4.83
N VAL A 231 14.31 -4.17 -5.73
CA VAL A 231 13.92 -5.57 -5.96
C VAL A 231 15.12 -6.41 -6.41
N GLU A 232 15.94 -5.93 -7.32
CA GLU A 232 17.14 -6.66 -7.80
C GLU A 232 18.18 -6.86 -6.70
N ARG A 233 18.34 -5.86 -5.81
CA ARG A 233 19.20 -6.05 -4.62
C ARG A 233 18.61 -7.10 -3.67
N ALA A 234 17.28 -7.13 -3.52
CA ALA A 234 16.62 -8.13 -2.70
C ALA A 234 16.82 -9.54 -3.25
N GLU A 235 16.68 -9.74 -4.55
CA GLU A 235 16.93 -11.01 -5.24
C GLU A 235 18.40 -11.49 -5.13
N SER A 236 19.33 -10.54 -5.09
CA SER A 236 20.77 -10.84 -5.00
C SER A 236 21.23 -11.21 -3.58
N ARG A 237 20.35 -11.13 -2.57
CA ARG A 237 20.69 -11.48 -1.18
C ARG A 237 20.76 -12.99 -1.03
N PRO A 238 21.83 -13.53 -0.43
CA PRO A 238 21.87 -14.96 -0.13
C PRO A 238 20.74 -15.32 0.85
N PRO A 239 20.11 -16.50 0.69
CA PRO A 239 19.05 -16.95 1.60
C PRO A 239 19.58 -16.99 3.04
N THR A 240 18.81 -16.42 3.97
CA THR A 240 19.12 -16.44 5.40
C THR A 240 19.29 -17.88 5.87
N ARG A 241 20.28 -18.12 6.71
CA ARG A 241 20.80 -19.44 7.12
C ARG A 241 19.77 -20.38 7.78
N GLU A 242 18.60 -19.88 8.19
CA GLU A 242 17.54 -20.64 8.86
C GLU A 242 16.70 -21.53 7.93
N ALA A 243 16.71 -21.30 6.62
CA ALA A 243 15.99 -22.12 5.65
C ALA A 243 16.69 -23.45 5.29
N ARG A 244 17.84 -23.77 5.90
CA ARG A 244 18.65 -24.97 5.59
C ARG A 244 18.54 -26.10 6.62
N SER A 245 17.67 -26.00 7.65
CA SER A 245 17.68 -26.97 8.77
C SER A 245 16.56 -28.00 8.78
N GLU A 246 15.73 -28.13 7.73
CA GLU A 246 14.75 -29.22 7.64
C GLU A 246 14.84 -29.98 6.32
N SER A 247 15.97 -30.66 6.13
CA SER A 247 16.00 -31.86 5.29
C SER A 247 16.01 -33.06 6.24
N PRO A 248 14.97 -33.90 6.27
CA PRO A 248 15.06 -35.14 7.03
C PRO A 248 16.11 -36.01 6.35
N SER A 249 17.25 -36.20 7.01
CA SER A 249 18.19 -37.22 6.63
C SER A 249 17.51 -38.57 6.75
N ASP A 250 17.39 -39.26 5.62
CA ASP A 250 17.26 -40.72 5.54
C ASP A 250 18.16 -41.37 6.57
N LYS A 251 17.57 -42.07 7.51
CA LYS A 251 18.24 -43.16 8.22
C LYS A 251 17.47 -44.42 7.92
N LEU A 252 18.15 -45.25 7.16
CA LEU A 252 17.96 -46.70 6.99
C LEU A 252 17.76 -47.43 8.30
#